data_20382f46f89852c71743d9a4ff7a6b79
#
_entry.id   20382f46f89852c71743d9a4ff7a6b79
#
_cell.length_a   1.000
_cell.length_b   1.000
_cell.length_c   1.000
_cell.angle_alpha   90.00
_cell.angle_beta   90.00
_cell.angle_gamma   90.00
#
_symmetry.space_group_name_H-M   'P 1'
#
loop_
_entity.id
_entity.type
_entity.pdbx_description
1 polymer ?
#
loop_
_entity_poly.entity_id
_entity_poly.type
_entity_poly.pdbx_seq_one_letter_code
_entity_poly.pdbx_strand_id
1 'polypeptide(L)'
;MSLYSVVVPVYNSEHTLGELYTRLEKVFRETLKEDFELILVDDGSKDRSYEIMKELREKDHRVRIIQMARNFGQHPALLCGFAHVRGEFVVTMDDDLQHQPEELPKMVRTMQERPDVDVIIASYEGRKHGPIRKLGTKFSVWATSKMLGKDPDLQITSYRLIRRFLVDAMIKTNTYLPQIGNLLVLSSNRIINVPVQHAARAYGKSGYSFRRLVKDLIYDITAHTAFPLLMVRNIGIASFLVSFLLGIYYLVRYFLCGISVEGWTSLMLVMLAFFGLTLLSIGIIGIYLMN
;
A
#
# COMPACT_ATOMS: atom_id res chain seq x y z
N MET A 1 -19.15 -15.48 -19.17
CA MET A 1 -18.57 -14.57 -18.15
C MET A 1 -17.14 -14.32 -18.58
N SER A 2 -16.70 -13.06 -18.59
CA SER A 2 -15.31 -12.70 -18.92
C SER A 2 -14.35 -13.34 -17.91
N LEU A 3 -13.23 -13.87 -18.36
CA LEU A 3 -12.21 -14.46 -17.50
C LEU A 3 -11.40 -13.37 -16.76
N TYR A 4 -11.28 -12.19 -17.38
CA TYR A 4 -10.47 -11.08 -16.90
C TYR A 4 -11.31 -9.82 -16.64
N SER A 5 -11.04 -9.16 -15.49
CA SER A 5 -11.52 -7.80 -15.19
C SER A 5 -10.32 -6.85 -15.14
N VAL A 6 -10.29 -5.86 -16.02
CA VAL A 6 -9.26 -4.81 -16.02
C VAL A 6 -9.82 -3.61 -15.30
N VAL A 7 -9.19 -3.19 -14.21
CA VAL A 7 -9.59 -2.04 -13.38
C VAL A 7 -8.57 -0.92 -13.56
N VAL A 8 -9.05 0.24 -14.02
CA VAL A 8 -8.24 1.42 -14.28
C VAL A 8 -8.81 2.61 -13.51
N PRO A 9 -8.08 3.16 -12.52
CA PRO A 9 -8.43 4.43 -11.91
C PRO A 9 -8.10 5.55 -12.88
N VAL A 10 -9.04 6.47 -13.07
CA VAL A 10 -8.95 7.57 -14.06
C VAL A 10 -8.97 8.91 -13.33
N TYR A 11 -7.99 9.77 -13.63
CA TYR A 11 -7.98 11.15 -13.13
C TYR A 11 -7.30 12.11 -14.09
N ASN A 12 -8.06 12.96 -14.78
CA ASN A 12 -7.58 13.94 -15.77
C ASN A 12 -6.72 13.30 -16.88
N SER A 13 -7.29 12.32 -17.58
CA SER A 13 -6.60 11.46 -18.55
C SER A 13 -7.28 11.47 -19.93
N GLU A 14 -7.89 12.60 -20.32
CA GLU A 14 -8.62 12.72 -21.58
C GLU A 14 -7.81 12.35 -22.82
N HIS A 15 -6.46 12.49 -22.78
CA HIS A 15 -5.58 12.23 -23.91
C HIS A 15 -5.13 10.76 -24.02
N THR A 16 -5.31 9.94 -22.99
CA THR A 16 -4.73 8.59 -22.94
C THR A 16 -5.77 7.47 -22.97
N LEU A 17 -7.00 7.74 -22.51
CA LEU A 17 -8.05 6.72 -22.35
C LEU A 17 -8.41 5.99 -23.64
N GLY A 18 -8.55 6.72 -24.75
CA GLY A 18 -8.90 6.14 -26.05
C GLY A 18 -7.80 5.19 -26.57
N GLU A 19 -6.54 5.58 -26.43
CA GLU A 19 -5.40 4.74 -26.79
C GLU A 19 -5.30 3.52 -25.88
N LEU A 20 -5.44 3.70 -24.57
CA LEU A 20 -5.42 2.61 -23.59
C LEU A 20 -6.47 1.55 -23.93
N TYR A 21 -7.70 1.96 -24.18
CA TYR A 21 -8.78 1.06 -24.58
C TYR A 21 -8.43 0.28 -25.86
N THR A 22 -7.97 0.99 -26.90
CA THR A 22 -7.63 0.37 -28.18
C THR A 22 -6.52 -0.66 -28.04
N ARG A 23 -5.48 -0.37 -27.26
CA ARG A 23 -4.37 -1.27 -27.02
C ARG A 23 -4.80 -2.49 -26.17
N LEU A 24 -5.63 -2.30 -25.14
CA LEU A 24 -6.19 -3.40 -24.35
C LEU A 24 -7.05 -4.31 -25.22
N GLU A 25 -7.99 -3.74 -25.97
CA GLU A 25 -8.88 -4.49 -26.87
C GLU A 25 -8.07 -5.35 -27.85
N LYS A 26 -7.02 -4.78 -28.45
CA LYS A 26 -6.11 -5.50 -29.35
C LYS A 26 -5.41 -6.65 -28.66
N VAL A 27 -4.87 -6.45 -27.45
CA VAL A 27 -4.17 -7.49 -26.68
C VAL A 27 -5.10 -8.66 -26.35
N PHE A 28 -6.31 -8.37 -25.87
CA PHE A 28 -7.26 -9.42 -25.53
C PHE A 28 -7.79 -10.16 -26.76
N ARG A 29 -8.11 -9.45 -27.83
CA ARG A 29 -8.63 -10.04 -29.07
C ARG A 29 -7.58 -10.85 -29.84
N GLU A 30 -6.38 -10.28 -30.02
CA GLU A 30 -5.37 -10.85 -30.95
C GLU A 30 -4.35 -11.76 -30.25
N THR A 31 -3.96 -11.42 -29.02
CA THR A 31 -2.88 -12.14 -28.33
C THR A 31 -3.38 -13.13 -27.31
N LEU A 32 -4.22 -12.71 -26.38
CA LEU A 32 -4.77 -13.59 -25.36
C LEU A 32 -5.91 -14.46 -25.90
N LYS A 33 -6.68 -13.95 -26.86
CA LYS A 33 -7.89 -14.59 -27.42
C LYS A 33 -8.91 -14.94 -26.36
N GLU A 34 -9.04 -14.06 -25.38
CA GLU A 34 -9.90 -14.18 -24.23
C GLU A 34 -10.83 -12.98 -24.12
N ASP A 35 -11.96 -13.15 -23.46
CA ASP A 35 -12.89 -12.07 -23.18
C ASP A 35 -12.53 -11.34 -21.89
N PHE A 36 -12.81 -10.04 -21.85
CA PHE A 36 -12.52 -9.20 -20.68
C PHE A 36 -13.63 -8.18 -20.43
N GLU A 37 -13.73 -7.70 -19.21
CA GLU A 37 -14.45 -6.46 -18.88
C GLU A 37 -13.45 -5.37 -18.50
N LEU A 38 -13.72 -4.13 -18.89
CA LEU A 38 -12.93 -2.96 -18.54
C LEU A 38 -13.74 -2.08 -17.58
N ILE A 39 -13.23 -1.89 -16.37
CA ILE A 39 -13.85 -1.07 -15.32
C ILE A 39 -13.03 0.21 -15.20
N LEU A 40 -13.55 1.31 -15.70
CA LEU A 40 -12.96 2.64 -15.57
C LEU A 40 -13.60 3.34 -14.38
N VAL A 41 -12.77 3.79 -13.44
CA VAL A 41 -13.23 4.48 -12.22
C VAL A 41 -12.74 5.92 -12.25
N ASP A 42 -13.63 6.86 -12.56
CA ASP A 42 -13.34 8.30 -12.53
C ASP A 42 -13.21 8.79 -11.09
N ASP A 43 -12.02 9.22 -10.69
CA ASP A 43 -11.70 9.75 -9.36
C ASP A 43 -11.93 11.28 -9.31
N GLY A 44 -13.05 11.75 -9.88
CA GLY A 44 -13.44 13.15 -9.85
C GLY A 44 -12.61 14.01 -10.82
N SER A 45 -12.43 13.57 -12.05
CA SER A 45 -11.76 14.33 -13.12
C SER A 45 -12.43 15.66 -13.39
N LYS A 46 -11.64 16.64 -13.84
CA LYS A 46 -12.10 18.00 -14.18
C LYS A 46 -12.00 18.30 -15.66
N ASP A 47 -11.41 17.38 -16.42
CA ASP A 47 -11.29 17.41 -17.88
C ASP A 47 -12.39 16.56 -18.55
N ARG A 48 -12.24 16.25 -19.82
CA ARG A 48 -13.20 15.44 -20.58
C ARG A 48 -13.08 13.92 -20.37
N SER A 49 -12.34 13.46 -19.36
CA SER A 49 -12.13 12.03 -19.11
C SER A 49 -13.44 11.28 -18.95
N TYR A 50 -14.39 11.82 -18.18
CA TYR A 50 -15.67 11.16 -17.94
C TYR A 50 -16.56 11.07 -19.21
N GLU A 51 -16.53 12.11 -20.05
CA GLU A 51 -17.21 12.09 -21.37
C GLU A 51 -16.65 10.99 -22.26
N ILE A 52 -15.32 10.87 -22.34
CA ILE A 52 -14.64 9.83 -23.12
C ILE A 52 -15.00 8.43 -22.59
N MET A 53 -15.05 8.26 -21.27
CA MET A 53 -15.49 6.99 -20.68
C MET A 53 -16.91 6.62 -21.10
N LYS A 54 -17.83 7.57 -21.16
CA LYS A 54 -19.20 7.35 -21.68
C LYS A 54 -19.20 6.93 -23.15
N GLU A 55 -18.44 7.61 -23.98
CA GLU A 55 -18.29 7.27 -25.39
C GLU A 55 -17.73 5.85 -25.60
N LEU A 56 -16.75 5.45 -24.79
CA LEU A 56 -16.19 4.09 -24.81
C LEU A 56 -17.24 3.04 -24.42
N ARG A 57 -18.03 3.31 -23.39
CA ARG A 57 -19.11 2.42 -22.95
C ARG A 57 -20.23 2.28 -24.00
N GLU A 58 -20.55 3.33 -24.71
CA GLU A 58 -21.53 3.28 -25.81
C GLU A 58 -21.04 2.42 -26.97
N LYS A 59 -19.72 2.43 -27.24
CA LYS A 59 -19.09 1.62 -28.31
C LYS A 59 -18.93 0.16 -27.92
N ASP A 60 -18.68 -0.14 -26.61
CA ASP A 60 -18.39 -1.48 -26.15
C ASP A 60 -19.05 -1.76 -24.78
N HIS A 61 -19.99 -2.68 -24.76
CA HIS A 61 -20.72 -3.08 -23.55
C HIS A 61 -19.84 -3.76 -22.47
N ARG A 62 -18.63 -4.17 -22.83
CA ARG A 62 -17.63 -4.70 -21.88
C ARG A 62 -17.02 -3.59 -21.02
N VAL A 63 -17.14 -2.32 -21.46
CA VAL A 63 -16.67 -1.16 -20.68
C VAL A 63 -17.75 -0.78 -19.66
N ARG A 64 -17.34 -0.76 -18.41
CA ARG A 64 -18.15 -0.30 -17.27
C ARG A 64 -17.51 0.95 -16.68
N ILE A 65 -18.32 1.93 -16.36
CA ILE A 65 -17.84 3.21 -15.83
C ILE A 65 -18.41 3.45 -14.44
N ILE A 66 -17.60 3.98 -13.57
CA ILE A 66 -17.98 4.38 -12.22
C ILE A 66 -17.45 5.80 -12.01
N GLN A 67 -18.28 6.69 -11.49
CA GLN A 67 -17.88 8.04 -11.14
C GLN A 67 -17.90 8.20 -9.62
N MET A 68 -16.78 8.61 -9.05
CA MET A 68 -16.67 8.92 -7.63
C MET A 68 -17.13 10.36 -7.37
N ALA A 69 -17.70 10.63 -6.20
CA ALA A 69 -18.26 11.93 -5.84
C ALA A 69 -17.19 13.04 -5.75
N ARG A 70 -15.93 12.69 -5.53
CA ARG A 70 -14.77 13.60 -5.49
C ARG A 70 -13.49 12.81 -5.64
N ASN A 71 -12.35 13.48 -5.77
CA ASN A 71 -11.05 12.83 -5.75
C ASN A 71 -10.75 12.27 -4.35
N PHE A 72 -10.63 10.93 -4.27
CA PHE A 72 -10.24 10.17 -3.09
C PHE A 72 -8.83 9.59 -3.22
N GLY A 73 -8.26 9.58 -4.43
CA GLY A 73 -6.97 9.00 -4.77
C GLY A 73 -7.06 7.62 -5.39
N GLN A 74 -5.96 7.19 -5.99
CA GLN A 74 -5.85 5.97 -6.79
C GLN A 74 -6.30 4.70 -6.05
N HIS A 75 -5.90 4.52 -4.79
CA HIS A 75 -6.20 3.29 -4.05
C HIS A 75 -7.68 3.12 -3.70
N PRO A 76 -8.40 4.15 -3.20
CA PRO A 76 -9.85 4.09 -3.05
C PRO A 76 -10.59 3.87 -4.37
N ALA A 77 -10.14 4.48 -5.48
CA ALA A 77 -10.72 4.26 -6.80
C ALA A 77 -10.56 2.81 -7.25
N LEU A 78 -9.37 2.20 -7.06
CA LEU A 78 -9.15 0.78 -7.32
C LEU A 78 -10.06 -0.10 -6.47
N LEU A 79 -10.19 0.17 -5.17
CA LEU A 79 -11.04 -0.60 -4.27
C LEU A 79 -12.52 -0.51 -4.67
N CYS A 80 -12.96 0.68 -5.11
CA CYS A 80 -14.29 0.88 -5.68
C CYS A 80 -14.49 0.02 -6.94
N GLY A 81 -13.52 0.00 -7.86
CA GLY A 81 -13.55 -0.85 -9.05
C GLY A 81 -13.58 -2.34 -8.69
N PHE A 82 -12.83 -2.77 -7.69
CA PHE A 82 -12.78 -4.15 -7.21
C PHE A 82 -14.14 -4.68 -6.74
N ALA A 83 -14.96 -3.83 -6.14
CA ALA A 83 -16.32 -4.21 -5.74
C ALA A 83 -17.23 -4.57 -6.93
N HIS A 84 -16.81 -4.29 -8.16
CA HIS A 84 -17.60 -4.49 -9.37
C HIS A 84 -17.00 -5.53 -10.33
N VAL A 85 -15.88 -6.16 -10.01
CA VAL A 85 -15.23 -7.17 -10.87
C VAL A 85 -16.04 -8.47 -10.91
N ARG A 86 -16.01 -9.13 -12.07
CA ARG A 86 -16.71 -10.40 -12.31
C ARG A 86 -15.77 -11.51 -12.81
N GLY A 87 -14.62 -11.13 -13.36
CA GLY A 87 -13.61 -12.05 -13.87
C GLY A 87 -12.92 -12.84 -12.76
N GLU A 88 -12.35 -13.98 -13.11
CA GLU A 88 -11.55 -14.83 -12.23
C GLU A 88 -10.20 -14.18 -11.91
N PHE A 89 -9.67 -13.43 -12.89
CA PHE A 89 -8.43 -12.69 -12.77
C PHE A 89 -8.69 -11.20 -12.86
N VAL A 90 -8.08 -10.43 -11.97
CA VAL A 90 -8.21 -8.98 -11.91
C VAL A 90 -6.88 -8.33 -12.27
N VAL A 91 -6.89 -7.51 -13.31
CA VAL A 91 -5.75 -6.72 -13.75
C VAL A 91 -5.92 -5.30 -13.22
N THR A 92 -4.88 -4.73 -12.62
CA THR A 92 -4.83 -3.29 -12.31
C THR A 92 -3.76 -2.62 -13.13
N MET A 93 -4.05 -1.47 -13.72
CA MET A 93 -3.07 -0.65 -14.43
C MET A 93 -3.46 0.82 -14.37
N ASP A 94 -2.46 1.70 -14.58
CA ASP A 94 -2.68 3.15 -14.59
C ASP A 94 -3.15 3.61 -15.99
N ASP A 95 -3.75 4.79 -16.04
CA ASP A 95 -4.33 5.40 -17.23
C ASP A 95 -3.35 6.23 -18.08
N ASP A 96 -2.07 6.31 -17.66
CA ASP A 96 -1.04 7.19 -18.24
C ASP A 96 -0.17 6.55 -19.33
N LEU A 97 -0.52 5.33 -19.77
CA LEU A 97 0.17 4.52 -20.79
C LEU A 97 1.62 4.12 -20.42
N GLN A 98 2.06 4.36 -19.19
CA GLN A 98 3.35 3.85 -18.72
C GLN A 98 3.33 2.33 -18.56
N HIS A 99 2.17 1.78 -18.19
CA HIS A 99 1.89 0.35 -18.17
C HIS A 99 1.44 -0.09 -19.56
N GLN A 100 2.30 -0.84 -20.23
CA GLN A 100 2.02 -1.31 -21.59
C GLN A 100 1.07 -2.51 -21.56
N PRO A 101 -0.14 -2.42 -22.16
CA PRO A 101 -1.06 -3.56 -22.26
C PRO A 101 -0.43 -4.79 -22.91
N GLU A 102 0.52 -4.59 -23.83
CA GLU A 102 1.24 -5.62 -24.57
C GLU A 102 2.12 -6.53 -23.68
N GLU A 103 2.42 -6.09 -22.46
CA GLU A 103 3.16 -6.89 -21.48
C GLU A 103 2.24 -7.83 -20.66
N LEU A 104 0.91 -7.61 -20.70
CA LEU A 104 -0.06 -8.42 -19.98
C LEU A 104 0.01 -9.92 -20.35
N PRO A 105 0.16 -10.32 -21.62
CA PRO A 105 0.28 -11.73 -21.98
C PRO A 105 1.42 -12.47 -21.31
N LYS A 106 2.52 -11.78 -21.01
CA LYS A 106 3.65 -12.35 -20.26
C LYS A 106 3.25 -12.67 -18.81
N MET A 107 2.53 -11.75 -18.15
CA MET A 107 2.02 -11.97 -16.80
C MET A 107 0.99 -13.10 -16.77
N VAL A 108 0.08 -13.12 -17.74
CA VAL A 108 -0.94 -14.18 -17.87
C VAL A 108 -0.29 -15.55 -18.06
N ARG A 109 0.67 -15.69 -18.96
CA ARG A 109 1.42 -16.93 -19.15
C ARG A 109 2.09 -17.40 -17.86
N THR A 110 2.77 -16.48 -17.15
CA THR A 110 3.41 -16.84 -15.87
C THR A 110 2.39 -17.29 -14.82
N MET A 111 1.19 -16.69 -14.77
CA MET A 111 0.12 -17.10 -13.86
C MET A 111 -0.42 -18.51 -14.20
N GLN A 112 -0.47 -18.87 -15.49
CA GLN A 112 -0.89 -20.19 -15.96
C GLN A 112 0.17 -21.25 -15.68
N GLU A 113 1.46 -20.93 -15.86
CA GLU A 113 2.59 -21.82 -15.60
C GLU A 113 2.84 -22.03 -14.09
N ARG A 114 2.40 -21.09 -13.24
CA ARG A 114 2.60 -21.09 -11.80
C ARG A 114 1.24 -21.04 -11.05
N PRO A 115 0.53 -22.16 -10.99
CA PRO A 115 -0.78 -22.24 -10.30
C PRO A 115 -0.66 -22.01 -8.79
N ASP A 116 0.54 -22.14 -8.21
CA ASP A 116 0.89 -21.84 -6.84
C ASP A 116 0.95 -20.32 -6.54
N VAL A 117 0.97 -19.46 -7.56
CA VAL A 117 1.05 -18.00 -7.43
C VAL A 117 -0.35 -17.39 -7.41
N ASP A 118 -0.57 -16.46 -6.50
CA ASP A 118 -1.84 -15.73 -6.37
C ASP A 118 -1.80 -14.35 -7.02
N VAL A 119 -0.62 -13.71 -7.00
CA VAL A 119 -0.44 -12.35 -7.50
C VAL A 119 0.85 -12.25 -8.31
N ILE A 120 0.74 -11.66 -9.48
CA ILE A 120 1.89 -11.21 -10.26
C ILE A 120 1.92 -9.70 -10.27
N ILE A 121 3.07 -9.12 -9.92
CA ILE A 121 3.31 -7.69 -9.94
C ILE A 121 4.40 -7.40 -10.97
N ALA A 122 4.11 -6.50 -11.89
CA ALA A 122 5.10 -6.04 -12.86
C ALA A 122 6.28 -5.38 -12.16
N SER A 123 7.50 -5.78 -12.52
CA SER A 123 8.73 -5.13 -12.07
C SER A 123 9.42 -4.43 -13.23
N TYR A 124 10.10 -3.33 -12.94
CA TYR A 124 10.77 -2.53 -13.96
C TYR A 124 12.28 -2.58 -13.76
N GLU A 125 12.99 -3.12 -14.75
CA GLU A 125 14.44 -3.14 -14.75
C GLU A 125 15.00 -1.75 -15.06
N GLY A 126 16.10 -1.36 -14.40
CA GLY A 126 16.90 -0.21 -14.79
C GLY A 126 16.51 1.15 -14.20
N ARG A 127 15.68 1.25 -13.18
CA ARG A 127 15.48 2.53 -12.48
C ARG A 127 16.79 2.99 -11.82
N LYS A 128 17.54 3.85 -12.51
CA LYS A 128 18.72 4.55 -11.96
C LYS A 128 18.25 5.59 -10.94
N HIS A 129 18.21 5.22 -9.68
CA HIS A 129 17.96 6.18 -8.60
C HIS A 129 19.28 6.83 -8.16
N GLY A 130 19.28 8.14 -7.94
CA GLY A 130 20.42 8.84 -7.34
C GLY A 130 20.74 8.29 -5.93
N PRO A 131 22.00 8.49 -5.44
CA PRO A 131 22.49 7.85 -4.21
C PRO A 131 21.66 8.17 -2.96
N ILE A 132 21.16 9.39 -2.80
CA ILE A 132 20.35 9.83 -1.66
C ILE A 132 18.97 9.13 -1.69
N ARG A 133 18.37 8.98 -2.88
CA ARG A 133 17.10 8.29 -3.05
C ARG A 133 17.23 6.78 -2.81
N LYS A 134 18.38 6.18 -3.15
CA LYS A 134 18.71 4.78 -2.85
C LYS A 134 18.73 4.51 -1.34
N LEU A 135 19.28 5.42 -0.53
CA LEU A 135 19.35 5.26 0.92
C LEU A 135 17.96 5.33 1.56
N GLY A 136 17.14 6.31 1.16
CA GLY A 136 15.74 6.44 1.61
C GLY A 136 14.89 5.23 1.20
N THR A 137 15.07 4.75 -0.04
CA THR A 137 14.36 3.55 -0.51
C THR A 137 14.78 2.30 0.24
N LYS A 138 16.09 2.10 0.51
CA LYS A 138 16.57 0.96 1.32
C LYS A 138 16.01 0.96 2.73
N PHE A 139 15.95 2.13 3.37
CA PHE A 139 15.35 2.26 4.71
C PHE A 139 13.85 1.98 4.68
N SER A 140 13.12 2.53 3.72
CA SER A 140 11.68 2.27 3.55
C SER A 140 11.40 0.79 3.27
N VAL A 141 12.16 0.16 2.37
CA VAL A 141 12.04 -1.28 2.06
C VAL A 141 12.36 -2.12 3.29
N TRP A 142 13.44 -1.82 4.02
CA TRP A 142 13.79 -2.53 5.25
C TRP A 142 12.70 -2.38 6.33
N ALA A 143 12.18 -1.17 6.53
CA ALA A 143 11.13 -0.91 7.49
C ALA A 143 9.84 -1.68 7.12
N THR A 144 9.38 -1.56 5.89
CA THR A 144 8.17 -2.26 5.41
C THR A 144 8.34 -3.79 5.39
N SER A 145 9.53 -4.30 5.01
CA SER A 145 9.81 -5.74 5.05
C SER A 145 9.74 -6.30 6.46
N LYS A 146 10.36 -5.63 7.41
CA LYS A 146 10.36 -6.06 8.82
C LYS A 146 8.99 -5.93 9.49
N MET A 147 8.19 -4.96 9.06
CA MET A 147 6.89 -4.63 9.63
C MET A 147 5.73 -5.43 9.04
N LEU A 148 5.76 -5.67 7.73
CA LEU A 148 4.68 -6.36 6.98
C LEU A 148 5.05 -7.81 6.63
N GLY A 149 6.24 -8.30 7.00
CA GLY A 149 6.74 -9.63 6.57
C GLY A 149 6.97 -9.73 5.06
N LYS A 150 7.14 -8.57 4.39
CA LYS A 150 7.33 -8.50 2.94
C LYS A 150 8.73 -8.93 2.55
N ASP A 151 8.86 -9.71 1.46
CA ASP A 151 10.15 -9.99 0.83
C ASP A 151 10.81 -8.64 0.43
N PRO A 152 12.06 -8.37 0.88
CA PRO A 152 12.79 -7.15 0.53
C PRO A 152 12.96 -6.92 -0.98
N ASP A 153 13.05 -8.01 -1.75
CA ASP A 153 13.25 -7.96 -3.21
C ASP A 153 11.96 -7.78 -3.99
N LEU A 154 10.80 -7.94 -3.33
CA LEU A 154 9.51 -7.76 -3.96
C LEU A 154 9.25 -6.28 -4.28
N GLN A 155 9.19 -5.95 -5.58
CA GLN A 155 8.76 -4.63 -6.05
C GLN A 155 7.23 -4.54 -6.05
N ILE A 156 6.68 -3.51 -5.42
CA ILE A 156 5.24 -3.24 -5.43
C ILE A 156 4.97 -2.09 -6.40
N THR A 157 4.29 -2.41 -7.50
CA THR A 157 3.84 -1.45 -8.52
C THR A 157 2.33 -1.49 -8.64
N SER A 158 1.75 -0.60 -9.44
CA SER A 158 0.30 -0.57 -9.70
C SER A 158 -0.14 -1.49 -10.84
N TYR A 159 0.79 -2.02 -11.64
CA TYR A 159 0.48 -2.99 -12.69
C TYR A 159 0.52 -4.42 -12.12
N ARG A 160 -0.64 -5.04 -11.96
CA ARG A 160 -0.80 -6.33 -11.26
C ARG A 160 -1.81 -7.22 -11.96
N LEU A 161 -1.59 -8.53 -11.81
CA LEU A 161 -2.55 -9.59 -12.14
C LEU A 161 -2.84 -10.36 -10.85
N ILE A 162 -4.09 -10.40 -10.40
CA ILE A 162 -4.50 -10.83 -9.07
C ILE A 162 -5.61 -11.88 -9.23
N ARG A 163 -5.56 -12.99 -8.50
CA ARG A 163 -6.69 -13.92 -8.40
C ARG A 163 -7.85 -13.28 -7.65
N ARG A 164 -9.07 -13.47 -8.15
CA ARG A 164 -10.27 -12.82 -7.63
C ARG A 164 -10.49 -13.01 -6.13
N PHE A 165 -10.24 -14.18 -5.59
CA PHE A 165 -10.48 -14.45 -4.17
C PHE A 165 -9.71 -13.49 -3.24
N LEU A 166 -8.53 -13.01 -3.64
CA LEU A 166 -7.79 -11.98 -2.89
C LEU A 166 -8.45 -10.62 -2.98
N VAL A 167 -8.97 -10.28 -4.16
CA VAL A 167 -9.74 -9.03 -4.35
C VAL A 167 -10.98 -9.04 -3.47
N ASP A 168 -11.71 -10.16 -3.43
CA ASP A 168 -12.87 -10.35 -2.57
C ASP A 168 -12.52 -10.25 -1.08
N ALA A 169 -11.34 -10.72 -0.68
CA ALA A 169 -10.82 -10.55 0.68
C ALA A 169 -10.49 -9.09 1.00
N MET A 170 -9.82 -8.39 0.08
CA MET A 170 -9.45 -6.97 0.25
C MET A 170 -10.67 -6.05 0.37
N ILE A 171 -11.75 -6.31 -0.39
CA ILE A 171 -13.00 -5.52 -0.30
C ILE A 171 -13.63 -5.65 1.09
N LYS A 172 -13.50 -6.82 1.74
CA LYS A 172 -14.04 -7.06 3.09
C LYS A 172 -13.21 -6.42 4.19
N THR A 173 -11.99 -5.97 3.88
CA THR A 173 -11.13 -5.32 4.86
C THR A 173 -11.64 -3.91 5.15
N ASN A 174 -12.07 -3.68 6.39
CA ASN A 174 -12.61 -2.39 6.81
C ASN A 174 -11.47 -1.42 7.14
N THR A 175 -10.83 -0.85 6.11
CA THR A 175 -9.73 0.11 6.27
C THR A 175 -10.11 1.48 5.74
N TYR A 176 -9.85 2.53 6.54
CA TYR A 176 -10.17 3.91 6.18
C TYR A 176 -9.35 4.45 4.99
N LEU A 177 -8.11 3.97 4.85
CA LEU A 177 -7.21 4.38 3.77
C LEU A 177 -6.51 3.14 3.19
N PRO A 178 -7.13 2.48 2.21
CA PRO A 178 -6.58 1.26 1.61
C PRO A 178 -5.31 1.56 0.83
N GLN A 179 -4.26 0.81 1.09
CA GLN A 179 -3.07 0.72 0.25
C GLN A 179 -3.05 -0.66 -0.40
N ILE A 180 -3.46 -0.74 -1.66
CA ILE A 180 -3.66 -2.03 -2.35
C ILE A 180 -2.40 -2.91 -2.30
N GLY A 181 -1.20 -2.31 -2.45
CA GLY A 181 0.06 -3.05 -2.35
C GLY A 181 0.26 -3.71 -0.99
N ASN A 182 -0.02 -2.99 0.10
CA ASN A 182 0.10 -3.50 1.47
C ASN A 182 -0.97 -4.55 1.76
N LEU A 183 -2.22 -4.32 1.31
CA LEU A 183 -3.30 -5.30 1.46
C LEU A 183 -2.97 -6.62 0.77
N LEU A 184 -2.36 -6.59 -0.42
CA LEU A 184 -1.92 -7.80 -1.13
C LEU A 184 -0.86 -8.57 -0.32
N VAL A 185 0.17 -7.88 0.17
CA VAL A 185 1.24 -8.50 0.98
C VAL A 185 0.69 -9.10 2.27
N LEU A 186 -0.29 -8.45 2.90
CA LEU A 186 -0.95 -8.97 4.11
C LEU A 186 -1.88 -10.16 3.80
N SER A 187 -2.41 -10.24 2.57
CA SER A 187 -3.39 -11.26 2.17
C SER A 187 -2.76 -12.53 1.60
N SER A 188 -1.55 -12.47 1.05
CA SER A 188 -0.87 -13.64 0.46
C SER A 188 0.65 -13.50 0.51
N ASN A 189 1.32 -14.65 0.77
CA ASN A 189 2.77 -14.80 0.62
C ASN A 189 3.16 -15.33 -0.78
N ARG A 190 2.19 -15.63 -1.65
CA ARG A 190 2.38 -16.20 -2.99
C ARG A 190 2.35 -15.11 -4.07
N ILE A 191 3.23 -14.12 -3.90
CA ILE A 191 3.37 -12.95 -4.77
C ILE A 191 4.73 -13.01 -5.46
N ILE A 192 4.76 -12.84 -6.77
CA ILE A 192 6.01 -12.77 -7.54
C ILE A 192 6.08 -11.53 -8.41
N ASN A 193 7.30 -11.13 -8.77
CA ASN A 193 7.52 -10.11 -9.78
C ASN A 193 7.77 -10.74 -11.15
N VAL A 194 7.24 -10.09 -12.18
CA VAL A 194 7.54 -10.38 -13.59
C VAL A 194 8.14 -9.13 -14.21
N PRO A 195 9.36 -9.21 -14.76
CA PRO A 195 9.97 -8.05 -15.42
C PRO A 195 9.21 -7.70 -16.70
N VAL A 196 8.78 -6.43 -16.79
CA VAL A 196 8.07 -5.88 -17.95
C VAL A 196 8.72 -4.60 -18.43
N GLN A 197 8.45 -4.22 -19.67
CA GLN A 197 8.90 -2.95 -20.20
C GLN A 197 8.04 -1.82 -19.63
N HIS A 198 8.69 -0.70 -19.33
CA HIS A 198 8.03 0.51 -18.84
C HIS A 198 8.19 1.62 -19.86
N ALA A 199 7.08 2.15 -20.36
CA ALA A 199 7.12 3.27 -21.30
C ALA A 199 7.41 4.58 -20.56
N ALA A 200 8.02 5.54 -21.26
CA ALA A 200 8.07 6.90 -20.77
C ALA A 200 6.66 7.48 -20.75
N ARG A 201 6.36 8.31 -19.74
CA ARG A 201 5.05 8.96 -19.66
C ARG A 201 4.81 9.81 -20.89
N ALA A 202 3.70 9.57 -21.60
CA ALA A 202 3.36 10.29 -22.82
C ALA A 202 2.91 11.73 -22.51
N TYR A 203 2.18 11.95 -21.42
CA TYR A 203 1.60 13.24 -21.04
C TYR A 203 1.72 13.49 -19.53
N GLY A 204 1.86 14.77 -19.11
CA GLY A 204 1.80 15.23 -17.72
C GLY A 204 3.12 15.22 -16.97
N LYS A 205 3.13 15.88 -15.77
CA LYS A 205 4.28 15.93 -14.85
C LYS A 205 4.06 14.97 -13.68
N SER A 206 5.13 14.33 -13.22
CA SER A 206 5.06 13.49 -12.01
C SER A 206 4.62 14.32 -10.79
N GLY A 207 3.47 13.98 -10.21
CA GLY A 207 2.94 14.63 -9.00
C GLY A 207 3.64 14.20 -7.69
N TYR A 208 4.75 13.46 -7.76
CA TYR A 208 5.49 12.98 -6.60
C TYR A 208 6.45 14.04 -6.06
N SER A 209 6.05 14.73 -4.99
CA SER A 209 6.93 15.61 -4.23
C SER A 209 7.58 14.85 -3.06
N PHE A 210 8.77 15.30 -2.61
CA PHE A 210 9.44 14.74 -1.43
C PHE A 210 8.56 14.80 -0.16
N ARG A 211 7.78 15.87 -0.01
CA ARG A 211 6.80 16.01 1.09
C ARG A 211 5.74 14.91 1.05
N ARG A 212 5.29 14.50 -0.12
CA ARG A 212 4.32 13.42 -0.31
C ARG A 212 4.93 12.06 0.07
N LEU A 213 6.19 11.80 -0.34
CA LEU A 213 6.91 10.58 0.06
C LEU A 213 7.06 10.45 1.58
N VAL A 214 7.42 11.53 2.27
CA VAL A 214 7.53 11.53 3.74
C VAL A 214 6.17 11.32 4.39
N LYS A 215 5.14 11.98 3.89
CA LYS A 215 3.76 11.83 4.38
C LYS A 215 3.26 10.37 4.21
N ASP A 216 3.49 9.79 3.05
CA ASP A 216 3.08 8.41 2.74
C ASP A 216 3.85 7.42 3.64
N LEU A 217 5.16 7.63 3.87
CA LEU A 217 5.97 6.80 4.78
C LEU A 217 5.47 6.88 6.24
N ILE A 218 5.24 8.09 6.76
CA ILE A 218 4.70 8.27 8.13
C ILE A 218 3.33 7.59 8.21
N TYR A 219 2.53 7.77 7.19
CA TYR A 219 1.22 7.16 7.10
C TYR A 219 1.29 5.62 7.10
N ASP A 220 2.15 5.02 6.27
CA ASP A 220 2.35 3.57 6.22
C ASP A 220 2.75 3.01 7.58
N ILE A 221 3.67 3.70 8.27
CA ILE A 221 4.13 3.30 9.61
C ILE A 221 2.99 3.39 10.63
N THR A 222 2.17 4.43 10.57
CA THR A 222 1.14 4.65 11.60
C THR A 222 -0.15 3.89 11.36
N ALA A 223 -0.55 3.70 10.08
CA ALA A 223 -1.83 3.10 9.73
C ALA A 223 -1.77 1.58 9.56
N HIS A 224 -0.61 1.04 9.19
CA HIS A 224 -0.49 -0.38 8.85
C HIS A 224 0.42 -1.18 9.78
N THR A 225 0.97 -0.56 10.84
CA THR A 225 1.88 -1.28 11.74
C THR A 225 1.63 -0.95 13.21
N ALA A 226 1.83 -1.95 14.07
CA ALA A 226 1.86 -1.75 15.52
C ALA A 226 3.17 -1.11 16.00
N PHE A 227 4.12 -0.77 15.10
CA PHE A 227 5.46 -0.32 15.47
C PHE A 227 5.47 0.91 16.39
N PRO A 228 4.71 2.00 16.16
CA PRO A 228 4.68 3.14 17.05
C PRO A 228 4.22 2.75 18.47
N LEU A 229 3.23 1.87 18.54
CA LEU A 229 2.69 1.38 19.83
C LEU A 229 3.66 0.47 20.54
N LEU A 230 4.37 -0.41 19.79
CA LEU A 230 5.45 -1.24 20.33
C LEU A 230 6.62 -0.39 20.82
N MET A 231 6.96 0.71 20.14
CA MET A 231 7.96 1.68 20.64
C MET A 231 7.52 2.31 21.95
N VAL A 232 6.30 2.83 22.05
CA VAL A 232 5.77 3.44 23.29
C VAL A 232 5.79 2.42 24.43
N ARG A 233 5.34 1.19 24.18
CA ARG A 233 5.41 0.10 25.16
C ARG A 233 6.84 -0.17 25.64
N ASN A 234 7.81 -0.31 24.71
CA ASN A 234 9.18 -0.64 25.03
C ASN A 234 9.87 0.50 25.80
N ILE A 235 9.59 1.76 25.45
CA ILE A 235 10.05 2.94 26.20
C ILE A 235 9.44 2.92 27.58
N GLY A 236 8.16 2.60 27.73
CA GLY A 236 7.49 2.46 29.02
C GLY A 236 8.14 1.40 29.91
N ILE A 237 8.41 0.20 29.36
CA ILE A 237 9.11 -0.87 30.09
C ILE A 237 10.51 -0.41 30.49
N ALA A 238 11.29 0.19 29.61
CA ALA A 238 12.63 0.67 29.90
C ALA A 238 12.62 1.76 31.00
N SER A 239 11.70 2.73 30.90
CA SER A 239 11.53 3.77 31.93
C SER A 239 11.16 3.18 33.28
N PHE A 240 10.25 2.21 33.30
CA PHE A 240 9.87 1.52 34.53
C PHE A 240 11.06 0.78 35.18
N LEU A 241 11.84 0.02 34.38
CA LEU A 241 13.01 -0.70 34.86
C LEU A 241 14.08 0.24 35.40
N VAL A 242 14.37 1.35 34.71
CA VAL A 242 15.31 2.38 35.19
C VAL A 242 14.83 2.98 36.50
N SER A 243 13.56 3.33 36.61
CA SER A 243 12.97 3.86 37.86
C SER A 243 13.07 2.86 39.02
N PHE A 244 12.82 1.59 38.73
CA PHE A 244 12.90 0.52 39.72
C PHE A 244 14.32 0.31 40.22
N LEU A 245 15.31 0.26 39.32
CA LEU A 245 16.72 0.14 39.67
C LEU A 245 17.22 1.35 40.46
N LEU A 246 16.83 2.57 40.05
CA LEU A 246 17.14 3.79 40.82
C LEU A 246 16.46 3.77 42.20
N GLY A 247 15.24 3.24 42.28
CA GLY A 247 14.55 3.07 43.56
C GLY A 247 15.31 2.17 44.51
N ILE A 248 15.77 1.01 44.02
CA ILE A 248 16.63 0.09 44.82
C ILE A 248 17.93 0.78 45.23
N TYR A 249 18.62 1.45 44.29
CA TYR A 249 19.87 2.17 44.59
C TYR A 249 19.68 3.20 45.69
N TYR A 250 18.65 4.03 45.64
CA TYR A 250 18.39 5.05 46.65
C TYR A 250 17.91 4.46 47.97
N LEU A 251 17.16 3.34 47.93
CA LEU A 251 16.77 2.63 49.13
C LEU A 251 18.00 2.07 49.89
N VAL A 252 18.91 1.41 49.15
CA VAL A 252 20.16 0.89 49.71
C VAL A 252 21.02 2.02 50.27
N ARG A 253 21.17 3.12 49.54
CA ARG A 253 21.91 4.30 49.97
C ARG A 253 21.32 4.94 51.25
N TYR A 254 19.99 4.96 51.36
CA TYR A 254 19.30 5.42 52.54
C TYR A 254 19.73 4.65 53.80
N PHE A 255 19.75 3.33 53.71
CA PHE A 255 20.14 2.49 54.86
C PHE A 255 21.64 2.54 55.18
N LEU A 256 22.51 2.80 54.19
CA LEU A 256 23.96 2.81 54.40
C LEU A 256 24.55 4.18 54.76
N CYS A 257 24.04 5.26 54.20
CA CYS A 257 24.67 6.59 54.22
C CYS A 257 23.77 7.72 54.74
N GLY A 258 22.49 7.47 54.99
CA GLY A 258 21.49 8.53 55.25
C GLY A 258 21.13 9.37 54.02
N ILE A 259 20.11 10.21 54.14
CA ILE A 259 19.69 11.09 53.01
C ILE A 259 20.07 12.53 53.32
N SER A 260 20.67 13.22 52.32
CA SER A 260 21.04 14.65 52.43
C SER A 260 19.93 15.62 52.02
N VAL A 261 18.89 15.15 51.28
CA VAL A 261 17.77 15.98 50.83
C VAL A 261 16.48 15.21 51.02
N GLU A 262 15.65 15.65 51.94
CA GLU A 262 14.38 14.99 52.25
C GLU A 262 13.35 15.22 51.15
N GLY A 263 12.69 14.12 50.68
CA GLY A 263 11.54 14.14 49.83
C GLY A 263 11.77 14.28 48.31
N TRP A 264 12.85 14.91 47.84
CA TRP A 264 13.05 15.16 46.39
C TRP A 264 13.28 13.87 45.59
N THR A 265 14.11 13.00 46.08
CA THR A 265 14.46 11.73 45.41
C THR A 265 13.27 10.78 45.35
N SER A 266 12.49 10.67 46.43
CA SER A 266 11.29 9.83 46.44
C SER A 266 10.22 10.35 45.50
N LEU A 267 10.04 11.67 45.42
CA LEU A 267 9.08 12.28 44.48
C LEU A 267 9.47 11.99 43.01
N MET A 268 10.74 12.17 42.64
CA MET A 268 11.27 11.88 41.31
C MET A 268 11.10 10.41 40.92
N LEU A 269 11.36 9.48 41.81
CA LEU A 269 11.18 8.04 41.57
C LEU A 269 9.74 7.67 41.34
N VAL A 270 8.82 8.22 42.17
CA VAL A 270 7.39 8.01 42.03
C VAL A 270 6.89 8.58 40.68
N MET A 271 7.31 9.80 40.33
CA MET A 271 6.95 10.40 39.04
C MET A 271 7.46 9.58 37.86
N LEU A 272 8.73 9.15 37.88
CA LEU A 272 9.28 8.30 36.81
C LEU A 272 8.57 6.95 36.69
N ALA A 273 8.24 6.30 37.81
CA ALA A 273 7.51 5.04 37.84
C ALA A 273 6.09 5.20 37.26
N PHE A 274 5.36 6.23 37.68
CA PHE A 274 4.02 6.52 37.11
C PHE A 274 4.09 6.89 35.62
N PHE A 275 5.08 7.67 35.19
CA PHE A 275 5.26 7.99 33.78
C PHE A 275 5.54 6.74 32.93
N GLY A 276 6.45 5.86 33.40
CA GLY A 276 6.72 4.58 32.77
C GLY A 276 5.48 3.67 32.69
N LEU A 277 4.71 3.59 33.78
CA LEU A 277 3.47 2.81 33.80
C LEU A 277 2.39 3.39 32.86
N THR A 278 2.30 4.71 32.79
CA THR A 278 1.36 5.39 31.85
C THR A 278 1.72 5.11 30.40
N LEU A 279 3.00 5.22 30.03
CA LEU A 279 3.46 4.90 28.67
C LEU A 279 3.22 3.42 28.32
N LEU A 280 3.50 2.51 29.26
CA LEU A 280 3.22 1.09 29.09
C LEU A 280 1.73 0.84 28.83
N SER A 281 0.87 1.45 29.64
CA SER A 281 -0.59 1.30 29.51
C SER A 281 -1.09 1.83 28.17
N ILE A 282 -0.64 3.01 27.72
CA ILE A 282 -0.98 3.57 26.41
C ILE A 282 -0.52 2.63 25.29
N GLY A 283 0.69 2.08 25.38
CA GLY A 283 1.20 1.14 24.39
C GLY A 283 0.37 -0.15 24.30
N ILE A 284 -0.04 -0.71 25.45
CA ILE A 284 -0.88 -1.92 25.51
C ILE A 284 -2.28 -1.63 24.95
N ILE A 285 -2.92 -0.53 25.40
CA ILE A 285 -4.26 -0.15 24.90
C ILE A 285 -4.22 0.08 23.39
N GLY A 286 -3.19 0.76 22.90
CA GLY A 286 -3.05 0.98 21.46
C GLY A 286 -2.94 -0.32 20.66
N ILE A 287 -2.17 -1.31 21.13
CA ILE A 287 -2.08 -2.63 20.49
C ILE A 287 -3.44 -3.36 20.53
N TYR A 288 -4.14 -3.28 21.65
CA TYR A 288 -5.47 -3.89 21.79
C TYR A 288 -6.51 -3.28 20.83
N LEU A 289 -6.46 -1.97 20.61
CA LEU A 289 -7.36 -1.28 19.67
C LEU A 289 -7.04 -1.54 18.19
N MET A 290 -5.83 -2.05 17.87
CA MET A 290 -5.44 -2.41 16.51
C MET A 290 -5.85 -3.82 16.10
N ASN A 291 -6.11 -4.71 17.06
CA ASN A 291 -6.55 -6.09 16.82
C ASN A 291 -8.08 -6.18 16.83
#